data_b32efc6979180b0d204b395d90858dad
#
_entry.id   b32efc6979180b0d204b395d90858dad
#
_cell.length_a   1.000
_cell.length_b   1.000
_cell.length_c   1.000
_cell.angle_alpha   90.00
_cell.angle_beta   90.00
_cell.angle_gamma   90.00
#
_symmetry.space_group_name_H-M   'P 1'
#
loop_
_entity.id
_entity.type
_entity.pdbx_description
1 polymer ?
#
loop_
_entity_poly.entity_id
_entity_poly.type
_entity_poly.pdbx_seq_one_letter_code
_entity_poly.pdbx_strand_id
1 'polypeptide(L)'
;MNREIIEAIKQIEREKGIDSETLLVALEDALLAAYKKTPDAAEFARVDIDRETGEMRVFQLILPEGEELRTLPREEPEIPEGVDPEEYEPPPPDIDWAAYEDSEIQAIDVTPDNFGRIAAQTAKQVILQRIREAEREMMYEEYVDRVGDVVTGIIQQSDSRYTLVDLGRVEALLPEGEQVHNERYDHGARIKAVITEVRSSTKGPQVIVSRRSDQLVRELFKLEVPEMADGLVEIRGVAREPGWRSKIAVISHVQGVDPVGACVGPRGSRVRMVVSELRGEKIDIIPFNEEPARYVAKALSPARVREVLVEDEARQATVIVPDDQLSLAIGREGMNARLAARLTGWRIDIKSESTFAREEESDEFGDETDAGVSRCAAMLRTGKRCPNAAVPSTRYCALPAHSRLAGLETSLGRPLTAEEVEQASTDKGFEQISELAPAAVAASGDAPDEEAAG
;
A
#
# COMPACT_ATOMS: atom_id res chain seq x y z
N MET A 1 34.68 0.88 45.40
CA MET A 1 33.40 0.48 44.76
C MET A 1 32.61 1.68 44.22
N ASN A 2 32.39 2.72 45.03
CA ASN A 2 31.61 3.88 44.55
C ASN A 2 32.33 4.69 43.45
N ARG A 3 33.65 4.89 43.56
CA ARG A 3 34.45 5.59 42.53
C ARG A 3 34.52 4.81 41.19
N GLU A 4 34.50 3.49 41.25
CA GLU A 4 34.47 2.63 40.06
C GLU A 4 33.17 2.77 39.27
N ILE A 5 32.05 3.06 39.93
CA ILE A 5 30.75 3.32 39.27
C ILE A 5 30.83 4.63 38.45
N ILE A 6 31.38 5.71 39.02
CA ILE A 6 31.57 6.99 38.34
C ILE A 6 32.53 6.84 37.14
N GLU A 7 33.62 6.08 37.33
CA GLU A 7 34.55 5.79 36.22
C GLU A 7 33.88 5.00 35.11
N ALA A 8 33.06 3.99 35.47
CA ALA A 8 32.28 3.21 34.48
C ALA A 8 31.27 4.08 33.73
N ILE A 9 30.55 4.99 34.43
CA ILE A 9 29.62 5.94 33.80
C ILE A 9 30.35 6.85 32.80
N LYS A 10 31.50 7.45 33.20
CA LYS A 10 32.32 8.27 32.32
C LYS A 10 32.90 7.50 31.13
N GLN A 11 33.17 6.22 31.29
CA GLN A 11 33.61 5.38 30.18
C GLN A 11 32.46 5.11 29.20
N ILE A 12 31.25 4.86 29.70
CA ILE A 12 30.03 4.69 28.88
C ILE A 12 29.72 5.95 28.09
N GLU A 13 29.84 7.12 28.71
CA GLU A 13 29.69 8.41 28.02
C GLU A 13 30.63 8.53 26.82
N ARG A 14 31.92 8.17 27.00
CA ARG A 14 32.93 8.22 25.93
C ARG A 14 32.70 7.19 24.82
N GLU A 15 32.26 5.97 25.18
CA GLU A 15 32.13 4.85 24.24
C GLU A 15 30.78 4.83 23.52
N LYS A 16 29.71 5.26 24.21
CA LYS A 16 28.33 5.17 23.74
C LYS A 16 27.66 6.52 23.51
N GLY A 17 28.27 7.62 23.95
CA GLY A 17 27.70 8.98 23.79
C GLY A 17 26.51 9.27 24.72
N ILE A 18 26.28 8.43 25.75
CA ILE A 18 25.19 8.62 26.71
C ILE A 18 25.65 9.63 27.76
N ASP A 19 24.92 10.71 27.95
CA ASP A 19 25.23 11.75 28.94
C ASP A 19 25.30 11.17 30.36
N SER A 20 26.42 11.49 31.04
CA SER A 20 26.68 10.98 32.38
C SER A 20 25.69 11.48 33.43
N GLU A 21 25.18 12.71 33.28
CA GLU A 21 24.21 13.27 34.21
C GLU A 21 22.85 12.57 34.10
N THR A 22 22.40 12.27 32.87
CA THR A 22 21.19 11.48 32.61
C THR A 22 21.27 10.09 33.25
N LEU A 23 22.45 9.45 33.22
CA LEU A 23 22.67 8.16 33.88
C LEU A 23 22.63 8.27 35.39
N LEU A 24 23.20 9.33 35.98
CA LEU A 24 23.21 9.56 37.41
C LEU A 24 21.82 9.85 37.96
N VAL A 25 21.04 10.71 37.30
CA VAL A 25 19.64 10.98 37.67
C VAL A 25 18.80 9.70 37.63
N ALA A 26 18.91 8.93 36.54
CA ALA A 26 18.19 7.64 36.44
C ALA A 26 18.59 6.64 37.53
N LEU A 27 19.85 6.70 37.99
CA LEU A 27 20.33 5.88 39.08
C LEU A 27 19.78 6.38 40.43
N GLU A 28 19.73 7.68 40.67
CA GLU A 28 19.11 8.29 41.86
C GLU A 28 17.64 7.87 41.99
N ASP A 29 16.86 7.96 40.89
CA ASP A 29 15.46 7.53 40.84
C ASP A 29 15.27 6.03 41.13
N ALA A 30 16.11 5.18 40.53
CA ALA A 30 16.03 3.76 40.75
C ALA A 30 16.45 3.35 42.19
N LEU A 31 17.42 4.04 42.77
CA LEU A 31 17.82 3.86 44.14
C LEU A 31 16.73 4.32 45.11
N LEU A 32 16.08 5.42 44.83
CA LEU A 32 14.91 5.90 45.58
C LEU A 32 13.77 4.87 45.55
N ALA A 33 13.47 4.32 44.36
CA ALA A 33 12.48 3.29 44.20
C ALA A 33 12.84 1.97 44.95
N ALA A 34 14.14 1.64 45.02
CA ALA A 34 14.63 0.51 45.79
C ALA A 34 14.54 0.76 47.30
N TYR A 35 14.87 1.97 47.76
CA TYR A 35 14.78 2.40 49.16
C TYR A 35 13.29 2.37 49.62
N LYS A 36 12.36 2.89 48.84
CA LYS A 36 10.91 2.86 49.17
C LYS A 36 10.32 1.46 49.35
N LYS A 37 11.02 0.41 48.92
CA LYS A 37 10.61 -0.99 49.15
C LYS A 37 11.13 -1.56 50.49
N THR A 38 11.96 -0.83 51.23
CA THR A 38 12.44 -1.25 52.55
C THR A 38 11.35 -0.97 53.62
N PRO A 39 11.26 -1.80 54.67
CA PRO A 39 10.22 -1.66 55.69
C PRO A 39 10.23 -0.32 56.45
N ASP A 40 11.41 0.29 56.56
CA ASP A 40 11.64 1.54 57.33
C ASP A 40 11.84 2.75 56.41
N ALA A 41 11.29 2.69 55.17
CA ALA A 41 11.44 3.77 54.22
C ALA A 41 10.68 5.03 54.65
N ALA A 42 11.36 6.18 54.62
CA ALA A 42 10.73 7.48 54.87
C ALA A 42 9.73 7.78 53.70
N GLU A 43 8.60 8.40 54.04
CA GLU A 43 7.55 8.78 53.06
C GLU A 43 8.12 9.72 52.01
N PHE A 44 8.84 10.73 52.42
CA PHE A 44 9.52 11.68 51.53
C PHE A 44 11.02 11.48 51.65
N ALA A 45 11.64 11.02 50.61
CA ALA A 45 13.06 10.74 50.57
C ALA A 45 13.64 11.18 49.21
N ARG A 46 14.93 11.58 49.23
CA ARG A 46 15.75 11.81 48.06
C ARG A 46 17.03 11.04 48.16
N VAL A 47 17.50 10.51 47.06
CA VAL A 47 18.81 9.90 46.96
C VAL A 47 19.74 10.84 46.22
N ASP A 48 20.87 11.16 46.80
CA ASP A 48 21.92 11.97 46.22
C ASP A 48 23.15 11.10 45.94
N ILE A 49 23.74 11.28 44.78
CA ILE A 49 25.01 10.65 44.38
C ILE A 49 26.05 11.74 44.20
N ASP A 50 27.11 11.71 45.01
CA ASP A 50 28.21 12.62 44.82
C ASP A 50 28.93 12.34 43.50
N ARG A 51 28.99 13.38 42.63
CA ARG A 51 29.51 13.25 41.24
C ARG A 51 31.03 13.01 41.20
N GLU A 52 31.77 13.28 42.30
CA GLU A 52 33.23 13.10 42.38
C GLU A 52 33.60 11.80 43.05
N THR A 53 32.98 11.53 44.20
CA THR A 53 33.32 10.36 45.03
C THR A 53 32.47 9.13 44.72
N GLY A 54 31.31 9.33 44.15
CA GLY A 54 30.29 8.28 43.91
C GLY A 54 29.62 7.84 45.21
N GLU A 55 29.73 8.60 46.31
CA GLU A 55 29.05 8.30 47.55
C GLU A 55 27.55 8.50 47.38
N MET A 56 26.77 7.49 47.80
CA MET A 56 25.33 7.46 47.67
C MET A 56 24.71 7.63 49.04
N ARG A 57 23.87 8.62 49.22
CA ARG A 57 23.21 8.94 50.48
C ARG A 57 21.70 9.06 50.26
N VAL A 58 20.94 8.66 51.26
CA VAL A 58 19.50 8.80 51.31
C VAL A 58 19.14 9.84 52.33
N PHE A 59 18.41 10.85 51.89
CA PHE A 59 17.96 11.93 52.78
C PHE A 59 16.43 11.85 52.94
N GLN A 60 15.97 11.82 54.17
CA GLN A 60 14.57 12.06 54.48
C GLN A 60 14.32 13.58 54.39
N LEU A 61 13.28 13.89 53.66
CA LEU A 61 12.86 15.29 53.50
C LEU A 61 11.74 15.60 54.48
N ILE A 62 11.94 16.58 55.36
CA ILE A 62 10.93 17.02 56.28
C ILE A 62 10.38 18.33 55.74
N LEU A 63 9.10 18.35 55.47
CA LEU A 63 8.38 19.54 54.98
C LEU A 63 8.04 20.46 56.14
N PRO A 64 7.93 21.78 55.92
CA PRO A 64 7.52 22.77 56.94
C PRO A 64 6.13 22.42 57.50
N GLU A 65 5.98 22.49 58.80
CA GLU A 65 4.69 22.26 59.44
C GLU A 65 3.69 23.38 59.07
N GLY A 66 2.54 23.00 58.48
CA GLY A 66 1.40 23.88 58.24
C GLY A 66 1.28 24.52 56.86
N GLU A 67 2.11 24.16 55.90
CA GLU A 67 1.95 24.55 54.50
C GLU A 67 1.20 23.46 53.70
N GLU A 68 0.32 23.87 52.76
CA GLU A 68 -0.26 22.97 51.79
C GLU A 68 0.85 22.41 50.86
N LEU A 69 0.87 21.11 50.64
CA LEU A 69 1.83 20.45 49.74
C LEU A 69 1.76 21.07 48.34
N ARG A 70 2.86 21.60 47.83
CA ARG A 70 2.96 22.07 46.46
C ARG A 70 3.14 20.84 45.57
N THR A 71 2.10 20.52 44.79
CA THR A 71 2.07 19.31 43.92
C THR A 71 2.22 19.69 42.47
N LEU A 72 2.86 18.83 41.69
CA LEU A 72 2.93 18.97 40.26
C LEU A 72 1.51 18.88 39.66
N PRO A 73 1.17 19.72 38.64
CA PRO A 73 -0.09 19.64 37.93
C PRO A 73 -0.18 18.25 37.28
N ARG A 74 -1.25 17.51 37.59
CA ARG A 74 -1.48 16.15 37.11
C ARG A 74 -2.67 16.14 36.17
N GLU A 75 -2.56 15.45 35.05
CA GLU A 75 -3.72 15.02 34.27
C GLU A 75 -4.52 14.03 35.12
N GLU A 76 -5.86 14.12 35.07
CA GLU A 76 -6.72 13.19 35.82
C GLU A 76 -6.34 11.74 35.48
N PRO A 77 -6.02 10.91 36.49
CA PRO A 77 -5.58 9.55 36.22
C PRO A 77 -6.69 8.74 35.52
N GLU A 78 -6.36 8.16 34.38
CA GLU A 78 -7.27 7.23 33.70
C GLU A 78 -7.55 6.02 34.63
N ILE A 79 -8.82 5.82 34.96
CA ILE A 79 -9.25 4.66 35.75
C ILE A 79 -9.07 3.41 34.89
N PRO A 80 -8.32 2.40 35.36
CA PRO A 80 -8.11 1.16 34.60
C PRO A 80 -9.44 0.46 34.29
N GLU A 81 -9.61 -0.06 33.07
CA GLU A 81 -10.80 -0.82 32.69
C GLU A 81 -11.06 -1.98 33.67
N GLY A 82 -12.22 -1.98 34.32
CA GLY A 82 -12.65 -3.04 35.23
C GLY A 82 -12.51 -2.71 36.72
N VAL A 83 -12.08 -1.52 37.09
CA VAL A 83 -12.06 -1.04 38.48
C VAL A 83 -13.25 -0.12 38.70
N ASP A 84 -13.98 -0.32 39.83
CA ASP A 84 -15.11 0.54 40.18
C ASP A 84 -14.57 1.95 40.49
N PRO A 85 -15.11 3.01 39.90
CA PRO A 85 -14.68 4.39 40.18
C PRO A 85 -14.76 4.80 41.64
N GLU A 86 -15.68 4.17 42.43
CA GLU A 86 -15.83 4.44 43.84
C GLU A 86 -14.77 3.72 44.72
N GLU A 87 -14.12 2.69 44.20
CA GLU A 87 -13.04 1.94 44.86
C GLU A 87 -11.65 2.35 44.41
N TYR A 88 -11.52 3.20 43.37
CA TYR A 88 -10.24 3.65 42.86
C TYR A 88 -9.64 4.75 43.74
N GLU A 89 -8.63 4.41 44.51
CA GLU A 89 -7.76 5.39 45.17
C GLU A 89 -6.65 5.83 44.23
N PRO A 90 -6.67 7.09 43.75
CA PRO A 90 -5.56 7.57 42.90
C PRO A 90 -4.26 7.58 43.71
N PRO A 91 -3.11 7.27 43.06
CA PRO A 91 -1.83 7.35 43.75
C PRO A 91 -1.61 8.78 44.27
N PRO A 92 -0.90 8.95 45.38
CA PRO A 92 -0.65 10.26 45.97
C PRO A 92 0.00 11.21 44.94
N PRO A 93 -0.36 12.50 44.99
CA PRO A 93 0.19 13.48 44.06
C PRO A 93 1.70 13.62 44.24
N ASP A 94 2.40 13.78 43.12
CA ASP A 94 3.84 14.05 43.14
C ASP A 94 4.11 15.47 43.65
N ILE A 95 5.03 15.60 44.61
CA ILE A 95 5.37 16.87 45.18
C ILE A 95 6.35 17.60 44.24
N ASP A 96 6.08 18.88 44.00
CA ASP A 96 6.98 19.75 43.26
C ASP A 96 8.12 20.22 44.17
N TRP A 97 9.18 19.41 44.27
CA TRP A 97 10.35 19.74 45.08
C TRP A 97 11.10 20.98 44.59
N ALA A 98 10.99 21.33 43.31
CA ALA A 98 11.60 22.52 42.75
C ALA A 98 10.90 23.84 43.20
N ALA A 99 9.67 23.70 43.68
CA ALA A 99 8.90 24.85 44.22
C ALA A 99 9.30 25.25 45.65
N TYR A 100 10.14 24.45 46.31
CA TYR A 100 10.65 24.71 47.65
C TYR A 100 12.11 25.24 47.58
N GLU A 101 12.44 26.27 48.36
CA GLU A 101 13.83 26.68 48.52
C GLU A 101 14.58 25.68 49.40
N ASP A 102 15.89 25.44 49.13
CA ASP A 102 16.74 24.56 49.93
C ASP A 102 16.75 24.88 51.44
N SER A 103 16.41 26.11 51.81
CA SER A 103 16.26 26.58 53.20
C SER A 103 14.96 26.15 53.86
N GLU A 104 13.93 25.77 53.11
CA GLU A 104 12.61 25.37 53.60
C GLU A 104 12.53 23.87 53.88
N ILE A 105 13.39 23.06 53.27
CA ILE A 105 13.41 21.61 53.41
C ILE A 105 14.53 21.20 54.38
N GLN A 106 14.16 20.53 55.47
CA GLN A 106 15.16 19.92 56.36
C GLN A 106 15.47 18.50 55.87
N ALA A 107 16.70 18.26 55.40
CA ALA A 107 17.18 16.98 54.96
C ALA A 107 17.95 16.25 56.07
N ILE A 108 17.48 15.08 56.49
CA ILE A 108 18.12 14.21 57.49
C ILE A 108 18.68 13.01 56.79
N ASP A 109 19.99 12.70 57.00
CA ASP A 109 20.61 11.49 56.48
C ASP A 109 20.02 10.26 57.19
N VAL A 110 19.36 9.39 56.41
CA VAL A 110 18.71 8.13 56.83
C VAL A 110 19.26 6.93 56.05
N THR A 111 20.49 7.05 55.55
CA THR A 111 21.11 6.00 54.75
C THR A 111 21.19 4.68 55.50
N PRO A 112 20.55 3.59 55.07
CA PRO A 112 20.62 2.28 55.74
C PRO A 112 22.04 1.66 55.66
N ASP A 113 22.48 0.95 56.69
CA ASP A 113 23.80 0.30 56.72
C ASP A 113 24.05 -0.67 55.52
N ASN A 114 22.99 -1.29 55.01
CA ASN A 114 23.04 -2.22 53.88
C ASN A 114 22.86 -1.54 52.52
N PHE A 115 22.67 -0.22 52.47
CA PHE A 115 22.32 0.50 51.25
C PHE A 115 23.38 0.33 50.15
N GLY A 116 24.65 0.27 50.50
CA GLY A 116 25.74 0.08 49.53
C GLY A 116 25.64 -1.18 48.67
N ARG A 117 25.07 -2.28 49.21
CA ARG A 117 24.85 -3.53 48.45
C ARG A 117 23.66 -3.38 47.50
N ILE A 118 22.57 -2.79 47.98
CA ILE A 118 21.38 -2.53 47.18
C ILE A 118 21.76 -1.57 46.04
N ALA A 119 22.47 -0.49 46.37
CA ALA A 119 22.94 0.50 45.43
C ALA A 119 23.81 -0.12 44.31
N ALA A 120 24.75 -1.00 44.64
CA ALA A 120 25.61 -1.64 43.65
C ALA A 120 24.84 -2.56 42.69
N GLN A 121 23.85 -3.30 43.19
CA GLN A 121 23.00 -4.14 42.33
C GLN A 121 22.09 -3.33 41.46
N THR A 122 21.44 -2.28 42.00
CA THR A 122 20.56 -1.38 41.28
C THR A 122 21.36 -0.62 40.22
N ALA A 123 22.53 -0.05 40.55
CA ALA A 123 23.40 0.63 39.62
C ALA A 123 23.77 -0.25 38.44
N LYS A 124 24.17 -1.49 38.66
CA LYS A 124 24.48 -2.42 37.58
C LYS A 124 23.26 -2.66 36.67
N GLN A 125 22.08 -2.84 37.27
CA GLN A 125 20.87 -3.11 36.52
C GLN A 125 20.45 -1.87 35.66
N VAL A 126 20.44 -0.68 36.27
CA VAL A 126 20.08 0.58 35.61
C VAL A 126 21.05 0.91 34.49
N ILE A 127 22.35 0.81 34.75
CA ILE A 127 23.38 1.07 33.72
C ILE A 127 23.19 0.11 32.54
N LEU A 128 23.03 -1.20 32.79
CA LEU A 128 22.81 -2.15 31.71
C LEU A 128 21.50 -1.91 30.95
N GLN A 129 20.46 -1.43 31.63
CA GLN A 129 19.20 -1.06 30.99
C GLN A 129 19.40 0.16 30.10
N ARG A 130 20.02 1.22 30.57
CA ARG A 130 20.28 2.44 29.80
C ARG A 130 21.20 2.20 28.60
N ILE A 131 22.22 1.37 28.75
CA ILE A 131 23.04 0.95 27.60
C ILE A 131 22.19 0.25 26.55
N ARG A 132 21.32 -0.67 26.95
CA ARG A 132 20.44 -1.35 26.00
C ARG A 132 19.45 -0.41 25.34
N GLU A 133 18.92 0.56 26.07
CA GLU A 133 18.02 1.60 25.52
C GLU A 133 18.75 2.44 24.48
N ALA A 134 19.93 2.95 24.80
CA ALA A 134 20.74 3.73 23.86
C ALA A 134 21.19 2.90 22.64
N GLU A 135 21.60 1.65 22.83
CA GLU A 135 21.90 0.76 21.69
C GLU A 135 20.69 0.53 20.79
N ARG A 136 19.48 0.43 21.35
CA ARG A 136 18.24 0.31 20.60
C ARG A 136 17.92 1.59 19.80
N GLU A 137 18.11 2.74 20.43
CA GLU A 137 17.88 4.04 19.81
C GLU A 137 18.84 4.27 18.63
N MET A 138 20.14 4.03 18.84
CA MET A 138 21.14 4.08 17.78
C MET A 138 20.82 3.13 16.63
N MET A 139 20.38 1.90 16.95
CA MET A 139 19.95 0.96 15.90
C MET A 139 18.69 1.45 15.17
N TYR A 140 17.75 2.05 15.88
CA TYR A 140 16.54 2.61 15.27
C TYR A 140 16.91 3.71 14.28
N GLU A 141 17.73 4.68 14.68
CA GLU A 141 18.20 5.77 13.82
C GLU A 141 18.96 5.22 12.59
N GLU A 142 19.90 4.26 12.79
CA GLU A 142 20.65 3.65 11.69
C GLU A 142 19.72 3.03 10.64
N TYR A 143 18.62 2.37 11.05
CA TYR A 143 17.73 1.69 10.12
C TYR A 143 16.62 2.57 9.58
N VAL A 144 16.19 3.63 10.27
CA VAL A 144 15.20 4.61 9.77
C VAL A 144 15.73 5.29 8.51
N ASP A 145 17.00 5.70 8.52
CA ASP A 145 17.63 6.34 7.35
C ASP A 145 17.79 5.40 6.15
N ARG A 146 17.65 4.09 6.37
CA ARG A 146 17.77 3.06 5.35
C ARG A 146 16.43 2.54 4.83
N VAL A 147 15.32 3.20 5.17
CA VAL A 147 14.01 2.86 4.59
C VAL A 147 14.05 3.06 3.08
N GLY A 148 13.67 2.02 2.33
CA GLY A 148 13.78 1.97 0.87
C GLY A 148 15.02 1.23 0.37
N ASP A 149 16.03 1.01 1.19
CA ASP A 149 17.23 0.27 0.81
C ASP A 149 17.00 -1.24 0.78
N VAL A 150 17.78 -1.93 -0.05
CA VAL A 150 17.85 -3.39 -0.05
C VAL A 150 18.86 -3.87 0.99
N VAL A 151 18.38 -4.76 1.86
CA VAL A 151 19.21 -5.46 2.84
C VAL A 151 19.31 -6.94 2.50
N THR A 152 20.43 -7.53 2.86
CA THR A 152 20.65 -8.97 2.75
C THR A 152 20.62 -9.57 4.14
N GLY A 153 19.80 -10.60 4.33
CA GLY A 153 19.70 -11.31 5.60
C GLY A 153 19.64 -12.82 5.43
N ILE A 154 19.63 -13.51 6.56
CA ILE A 154 19.53 -14.97 6.64
C ILE A 154 18.21 -15.31 7.32
N ILE A 155 17.43 -16.21 6.74
CA ILE A 155 16.16 -16.65 7.30
C ILE A 155 16.44 -17.48 8.55
N GLN A 156 15.96 -16.99 9.70
CA GLN A 156 16.08 -17.64 11.00
C GLN A 156 14.91 -18.59 11.29
N GLN A 157 13.70 -18.10 11.06
CA GLN A 157 12.48 -18.81 11.32
C GLN A 157 11.41 -18.37 10.32
N SER A 158 10.60 -19.32 9.86
CA SER A 158 9.45 -19.03 9.00
C SER A 158 8.22 -19.70 9.59
N ASP A 159 7.24 -18.88 9.95
CA ASP A 159 5.92 -19.29 10.42
C ASP A 159 4.84 -18.88 9.41
N SER A 160 3.60 -19.32 9.62
CA SER A 160 2.49 -19.00 8.74
C SER A 160 2.16 -17.50 8.67
N ARG A 161 2.51 -16.71 9.68
CA ARG A 161 2.19 -15.29 9.77
C ARG A 161 3.36 -14.37 9.42
N TYR A 162 4.58 -14.80 9.64
CA TYR A 162 5.77 -14.00 9.37
C TYR A 162 7.01 -14.87 9.22
N THR A 163 8.02 -14.32 8.59
CA THR A 163 9.36 -14.88 8.51
C THR A 163 10.34 -13.93 9.19
N LEU A 164 11.16 -14.44 10.11
CA LEU A 164 12.25 -13.68 10.73
C LEU A 164 13.51 -13.78 9.88
N VAL A 165 14.09 -12.62 9.60
CA VAL A 165 15.30 -12.48 8.79
C VAL A 165 16.37 -11.79 9.64
N ASP A 166 17.47 -12.47 9.88
CA ASP A 166 18.63 -11.94 10.58
C ASP A 166 19.45 -11.03 9.66
N LEU A 167 19.55 -9.76 10.01
CA LEU A 167 20.39 -8.77 9.33
C LEU A 167 21.78 -8.61 9.98
N GLY A 168 22.08 -9.42 10.98
CA GLY A 168 23.35 -9.43 11.74
C GLY A 168 23.28 -8.64 13.04
N ARG A 169 22.77 -7.41 13.04
CA ARG A 169 22.61 -6.61 14.27
C ARG A 169 21.17 -6.61 14.79
N VAL A 170 20.21 -6.68 13.90
CA VAL A 170 18.77 -6.68 14.21
C VAL A 170 18.09 -7.81 13.46
N GLU A 171 16.98 -8.28 14.01
CA GLU A 171 16.07 -9.18 13.33
C GLU A 171 15.01 -8.36 12.60
N ALA A 172 14.86 -8.63 11.30
CA ALA A 172 13.80 -8.04 10.48
C ALA A 172 12.62 -8.99 10.39
N LEU A 173 11.43 -8.40 10.33
CA LEU A 173 10.17 -9.11 10.14
C LEU A 173 9.75 -9.01 8.67
N LEU A 174 9.50 -10.15 8.04
CA LEU A 174 8.87 -10.27 6.75
C LEU A 174 7.44 -10.82 6.95
N PRO A 175 6.41 -9.95 7.04
CA PRO A 175 5.02 -10.36 7.25
C PRO A 175 4.50 -11.18 6.06
N GLU A 176 3.48 -12.02 6.27
CA GLU A 176 2.83 -12.81 5.20
C GLU A 176 2.38 -11.93 4.02
N GLY A 177 1.80 -10.76 4.29
CA GLY A 177 1.39 -9.80 3.26
C GLY A 177 2.52 -9.27 2.38
N GLU A 178 3.77 -9.31 2.85
CA GLU A 178 4.98 -8.86 2.16
C GLU A 178 5.81 -10.02 1.58
N GLN A 179 5.38 -11.26 1.83
CA GLN A 179 5.98 -12.47 1.24
C GLN A 179 5.45 -12.70 -0.17
N VAL A 180 6.25 -13.35 -0.99
CA VAL A 180 5.88 -13.80 -2.34
C VAL A 180 5.45 -15.26 -2.27
N HIS A 181 4.22 -15.58 -2.68
CA HIS A 181 3.64 -16.91 -2.54
C HIS A 181 4.43 -18.05 -3.23
N ASN A 182 5.16 -17.73 -4.29
CA ASN A 182 5.94 -18.71 -5.06
C ASN A 182 7.36 -18.90 -4.49
N GLU A 183 7.75 -18.16 -3.45
CA GLU A 183 9.05 -18.27 -2.82
C GLU A 183 9.00 -19.20 -1.59
N ARG A 184 10.10 -19.94 -1.40
CA ARG A 184 10.29 -20.73 -0.18
C ARG A 184 11.26 -19.99 0.74
N TYR A 185 10.89 -19.91 2.01
CA TYR A 185 11.66 -19.22 3.05
C TYR A 185 12.27 -20.25 3.98
N ASP A 186 13.21 -21.05 3.43
CA ASP A 186 13.87 -22.12 4.18
C ASP A 186 14.87 -21.54 5.20
N HIS A 187 14.94 -22.15 6.39
CA HIS A 187 15.91 -21.78 7.42
C HIS A 187 17.34 -21.80 6.88
N GLY A 188 18.13 -20.79 7.22
CA GLY A 188 19.51 -20.61 6.79
C GLY A 188 19.67 -20.09 5.35
N ALA A 189 18.58 -19.94 4.59
CA ALA A 189 18.67 -19.39 3.24
C ALA A 189 18.94 -17.87 3.29
N ARG A 190 19.80 -17.40 2.37
CA ARG A 190 20.06 -15.98 2.20
C ARG A 190 18.98 -15.35 1.33
N ILE A 191 18.53 -14.16 1.72
CA ILE A 191 17.47 -13.42 1.04
C ILE A 191 17.82 -11.94 1.00
N LYS A 192 17.47 -11.28 -0.11
CA LYS A 192 17.47 -9.82 -0.21
C LYS A 192 16.02 -9.32 -0.09
N ALA A 193 15.82 -8.27 0.69
CA ALA A 193 14.52 -7.63 0.85
C ALA A 193 14.70 -6.13 1.00
N VAL A 194 13.66 -5.36 0.71
CA VAL A 194 13.68 -3.91 0.92
C VAL A 194 13.09 -3.58 2.28
N ILE A 195 13.69 -2.63 2.99
CA ILE A 195 13.14 -2.11 4.24
C ILE A 195 11.95 -1.22 3.88
N THR A 196 10.77 -1.56 4.37
CA THR A 196 9.56 -0.77 4.14
C THR A 196 9.25 0.16 5.30
N GLU A 197 9.51 -0.29 6.50
CA GLU A 197 9.17 0.46 7.71
C GLU A 197 10.09 0.04 8.87
N VAL A 198 10.38 0.99 9.75
CA VAL A 198 11.09 0.73 11.01
C VAL A 198 10.22 1.27 12.15
N ARG A 199 9.83 0.41 13.08
CA ARG A 199 9.02 0.76 14.24
C ARG A 199 9.85 0.68 15.50
N SER A 200 9.67 1.66 16.39
CA SER A 200 10.20 1.55 17.74
C SER A 200 9.30 0.65 18.60
N SER A 201 9.89 -0.27 19.32
CA SER A 201 9.18 -1.09 20.29
C SER A 201 9.97 -1.24 21.59
N THR A 202 9.28 -1.62 22.67
CA THR A 202 9.89 -1.83 24.00
C THR A 202 11.02 -2.89 24.00
N LYS A 203 11.02 -3.79 23.00
CA LYS A 203 12.04 -4.85 22.85
C LYS A 203 13.20 -4.45 21.92
N GLY A 204 13.09 -3.31 21.22
CA GLY A 204 14.06 -2.81 20.25
C GLY A 204 13.41 -2.41 18.93
N PRO A 205 14.19 -1.89 17.96
CA PRO A 205 13.68 -1.53 16.64
C PRO A 205 13.15 -2.76 15.93
N GLN A 206 11.94 -2.66 15.42
CA GLN A 206 11.32 -3.68 14.58
C GLN A 206 11.43 -3.24 13.13
N VAL A 207 12.36 -3.83 12.40
CA VAL A 207 12.56 -3.57 10.98
C VAL A 207 11.60 -4.44 10.18
N ILE A 208 10.73 -3.83 9.38
CA ILE A 208 9.81 -4.55 8.50
C ILE A 208 10.40 -4.52 7.09
N VAL A 209 10.48 -5.70 6.50
CA VAL A 209 11.02 -5.86 5.14
C VAL A 209 9.99 -6.47 4.20
N SER A 210 10.12 -6.15 2.91
CA SER A 210 9.23 -6.62 1.85
C SER A 210 9.99 -7.29 0.72
N ARG A 211 9.37 -8.36 0.19
CA ARG A 211 9.75 -9.00 -1.07
C ARG A 211 8.78 -8.65 -2.20
N ARG A 212 7.63 -8.07 -1.87
CA ARG A 212 6.56 -7.69 -2.82
C ARG A 212 6.70 -6.29 -3.37
N SER A 213 7.39 -5.41 -2.65
CA SER A 213 7.55 -4.00 -3.04
C SER A 213 8.20 -3.85 -4.41
N ASP A 214 7.68 -2.91 -5.20
CA ASP A 214 8.26 -2.52 -6.49
C ASP A 214 9.65 -1.89 -6.32
N GLN A 215 9.90 -1.28 -5.16
CA GLN A 215 11.20 -0.71 -4.80
C GLN A 215 12.31 -1.78 -4.81
N LEU A 216 11.99 -3.03 -4.42
CA LEU A 216 12.96 -4.12 -4.48
C LEU A 216 13.51 -4.30 -5.91
N VAL A 217 12.64 -4.26 -6.92
CA VAL A 217 13.07 -4.39 -8.33
C VAL A 217 13.96 -3.22 -8.73
N ARG A 218 13.60 -1.99 -8.35
CA ARG A 218 14.38 -0.78 -8.63
C ARG A 218 15.80 -0.88 -8.06
N GLU A 219 15.90 -1.21 -6.79
CA GLU A 219 17.19 -1.30 -6.10
C GLU A 219 18.04 -2.48 -6.59
N LEU A 220 17.41 -3.63 -6.91
CA LEU A 220 18.14 -4.74 -7.52
C LEU A 220 18.76 -4.36 -8.88
N PHE A 221 18.01 -3.62 -9.70
CA PHE A 221 18.58 -3.11 -10.96
C PHE A 221 19.69 -2.09 -10.71
N LYS A 222 19.54 -1.20 -9.74
CA LYS A 222 20.57 -0.23 -9.37
C LYS A 222 21.87 -0.90 -8.89
N LEU A 223 21.74 -2.04 -8.21
CA LEU A 223 22.90 -2.84 -7.79
C LEU A 223 23.62 -3.54 -8.98
N GLU A 224 22.86 -3.99 -10.00
CA GLU A 224 23.40 -4.78 -11.11
C GLU A 224 23.76 -3.94 -12.34
N VAL A 225 23.25 -2.71 -12.46
CA VAL A 225 23.41 -1.82 -13.61
C VAL A 225 24.18 -0.57 -13.20
N PRO A 226 25.49 -0.49 -13.52
CA PRO A 226 26.31 0.68 -13.16
C PRO A 226 25.75 1.99 -13.70
N GLU A 227 25.18 1.98 -14.92
CA GLU A 227 24.60 3.15 -15.56
C GLU A 227 23.39 3.71 -14.78
N MET A 228 22.70 2.86 -13.98
CA MET A 228 21.65 3.30 -13.04
C MET A 228 22.25 3.84 -11.74
N ALA A 229 23.29 3.21 -11.23
CA ALA A 229 23.99 3.70 -10.04
C ALA A 229 24.62 5.09 -10.29
N ASP A 230 25.12 5.34 -11.52
CA ASP A 230 25.69 6.61 -11.96
C ASP A 230 24.60 7.65 -12.35
N GLY A 231 23.30 7.29 -12.32
CA GLY A 231 22.19 8.17 -12.68
C GLY A 231 22.03 8.46 -14.17
N LEU A 232 22.73 7.72 -15.05
CA LEU A 232 22.64 7.88 -16.52
C LEU A 232 21.36 7.26 -17.07
N VAL A 233 20.88 6.18 -16.44
CA VAL A 233 19.64 5.45 -16.76
C VAL A 233 18.75 5.43 -15.53
N GLU A 234 17.46 5.66 -15.73
CA GLU A 234 16.47 5.69 -14.66
C GLU A 234 15.30 4.75 -14.96
N ILE A 235 14.73 4.12 -13.91
CA ILE A 235 13.46 3.39 -13.99
C ILE A 235 12.32 4.38 -13.69
N ARG A 236 11.58 4.78 -14.72
CA ARG A 236 10.43 5.71 -14.59
C ARG A 236 9.21 5.04 -13.99
N GLY A 237 8.96 3.78 -14.30
CA GLY A 237 7.80 3.05 -13.82
C GLY A 237 8.09 1.58 -13.61
N VAL A 238 7.39 0.98 -12.66
CA VAL A 238 7.39 -0.47 -12.40
C VAL A 238 5.94 -0.91 -12.27
N ALA A 239 5.59 -1.98 -12.97
CA ALA A 239 4.34 -2.70 -12.76
C ALA A 239 4.69 -4.15 -12.47
N ARG A 240 4.30 -4.64 -11.29
CA ARG A 240 4.75 -5.92 -10.76
C ARG A 240 3.58 -6.81 -10.34
N GLU A 241 3.66 -8.08 -10.70
CA GLU A 241 2.94 -9.19 -10.09
C GLU A 241 4.00 -10.08 -9.41
N PRO A 242 4.18 -9.90 -8.08
CA PRO A 242 5.30 -10.52 -7.35
C PRO A 242 5.35 -12.04 -7.53
N GLY A 243 6.54 -12.55 -7.87
CA GLY A 243 6.78 -13.97 -8.12
C GLY A 243 6.40 -14.47 -9.51
N TRP A 244 5.74 -13.66 -10.33
CA TRP A 244 5.29 -14.04 -11.67
C TRP A 244 5.95 -13.25 -12.77
N ARG A 245 5.66 -11.97 -12.83
CA ARG A 245 6.17 -11.09 -13.89
C ARG A 245 6.17 -9.64 -13.49
N SER A 246 7.20 -8.93 -13.93
CA SER A 246 7.34 -7.48 -13.80
C SER A 246 7.58 -6.83 -15.15
N LYS A 247 7.09 -5.61 -15.30
CA LYS A 247 7.44 -4.71 -16.41
C LYS A 247 8.07 -3.46 -15.83
N ILE A 248 9.22 -3.07 -16.39
CA ILE A 248 9.91 -1.85 -15.98
C ILE A 248 10.04 -0.91 -17.19
N ALA A 249 9.75 0.35 -16.99
CA ALA A 249 9.96 1.39 -17.98
C ALA A 249 11.25 2.14 -17.67
N VAL A 250 12.17 2.16 -18.62
CA VAL A 250 13.50 2.75 -18.45
C VAL A 250 13.74 3.89 -19.42
N ILE A 251 14.44 4.93 -18.97
CA ILE A 251 14.83 6.09 -19.75
C ILE A 251 16.32 6.38 -19.55
N SER A 252 16.96 6.89 -20.58
CA SER A 252 18.31 7.44 -20.46
C SER A 252 18.27 8.97 -20.48
N HIS A 253 19.03 9.58 -19.58
CA HIS A 253 19.23 11.03 -19.54
C HIS A 253 20.38 11.50 -20.43
N VAL A 254 21.17 10.56 -20.97
CA VAL A 254 22.33 10.85 -21.81
C VAL A 254 22.10 10.33 -23.21
N GLN A 255 22.33 11.20 -24.19
CA GLN A 255 22.19 10.87 -25.59
C GLN A 255 23.24 9.82 -25.98
N GLY A 256 22.83 8.75 -26.68
CA GLY A 256 23.71 7.66 -27.12
C GLY A 256 23.80 6.47 -26.14
N VAL A 257 23.22 6.54 -24.97
CA VAL A 257 23.09 5.40 -24.04
C VAL A 257 21.76 4.71 -24.27
N ASP A 258 21.78 3.44 -24.67
CA ASP A 258 20.58 2.60 -24.77
C ASP A 258 20.15 2.11 -23.37
N PRO A 259 19.04 2.61 -22.82
CA PRO A 259 18.61 2.25 -21.48
C PRO A 259 18.19 0.78 -21.37
N VAL A 260 17.62 0.20 -22.42
CA VAL A 260 17.22 -1.21 -22.45
C VAL A 260 18.46 -2.11 -22.50
N GLY A 261 19.40 -1.80 -23.40
CA GLY A 261 20.65 -2.54 -23.51
C GLY A 261 21.49 -2.52 -22.22
N ALA A 262 21.54 -1.38 -21.53
CA ALA A 262 22.23 -1.24 -20.24
C ALA A 262 21.63 -2.17 -19.17
N CYS A 263 20.32 -2.24 -19.07
CA CYS A 263 19.62 -3.09 -18.10
C CYS A 263 19.68 -4.59 -18.44
N VAL A 264 19.62 -4.94 -19.73
CA VAL A 264 19.73 -6.32 -20.19
C VAL A 264 21.15 -6.85 -19.96
N GLY A 265 22.14 -6.02 -20.30
CA GLY A 265 23.56 -6.36 -20.24
C GLY A 265 24.01 -7.37 -21.29
N PRO A 266 25.31 -7.68 -21.34
CA PRO A 266 25.89 -8.62 -22.33
C PRO A 266 25.18 -9.98 -22.26
N ARG A 267 24.57 -10.40 -23.37
CA ARG A 267 23.82 -11.67 -23.48
C ARG A 267 22.73 -11.85 -22.39
N GLY A 268 22.21 -10.75 -21.85
CA GLY A 268 21.18 -10.78 -20.79
C GLY A 268 21.72 -11.14 -19.39
N SER A 269 23.01 -10.95 -19.13
CA SER A 269 23.62 -11.33 -17.85
C SER A 269 23.02 -10.56 -16.68
N ARG A 270 22.86 -9.23 -16.79
CA ARG A 270 22.38 -8.38 -15.71
C ARG A 270 20.92 -8.70 -15.34
N VAL A 271 20.03 -8.74 -16.33
CA VAL A 271 18.62 -9.08 -16.07
C VAL A 271 18.48 -10.49 -15.49
N ARG A 272 19.32 -11.46 -15.91
CA ARG A 272 19.27 -12.81 -15.32
C ARG A 272 19.70 -12.83 -13.86
N MET A 273 20.63 -11.98 -13.43
CA MET A 273 21.00 -11.85 -12.02
C MET A 273 19.81 -11.38 -11.17
N VAL A 274 19.10 -10.35 -11.64
CA VAL A 274 17.90 -9.86 -10.98
C VAL A 274 16.79 -10.91 -10.96
N VAL A 275 16.52 -11.56 -12.10
CA VAL A 275 15.53 -12.67 -12.20
C VAL A 275 15.87 -13.82 -11.25
N SER A 276 17.16 -14.17 -11.12
CA SER A 276 17.63 -15.21 -10.20
C SER A 276 17.40 -14.82 -8.74
N GLU A 277 17.66 -13.56 -8.38
CA GLU A 277 17.42 -13.03 -7.04
C GLU A 277 15.92 -13.04 -6.70
N LEU A 278 15.05 -12.75 -7.68
CA LEU A 278 13.60 -12.79 -7.55
C LEU A 278 13.01 -14.21 -7.79
N ARG A 279 13.84 -15.25 -7.66
CA ARG A 279 13.45 -16.66 -7.76
C ARG A 279 12.71 -17.04 -9.03
N GLY A 280 13.03 -16.40 -10.15
CA GLY A 280 12.49 -16.72 -11.47
C GLY A 280 11.34 -15.81 -11.92
N GLU A 281 11.04 -14.73 -11.23
CA GLU A 281 10.11 -13.71 -11.67
C GLU A 281 10.58 -13.12 -13.01
N LYS A 282 9.73 -13.20 -14.05
CA LYS A 282 10.09 -12.71 -15.39
C LYS A 282 10.04 -11.18 -15.43
N ILE A 283 11.03 -10.58 -16.07
CA ILE A 283 11.13 -9.12 -16.16
C ILE A 283 11.16 -8.69 -17.62
N ASP A 284 10.21 -7.84 -18.00
CA ASP A 284 10.18 -7.16 -19.29
C ASP A 284 10.72 -5.73 -19.14
N ILE A 285 11.75 -5.40 -19.90
CA ILE A 285 12.38 -4.08 -19.89
C ILE A 285 11.87 -3.30 -21.09
N ILE A 286 11.25 -2.15 -20.86
CA ILE A 286 10.51 -1.38 -21.84
C ILE A 286 11.10 0.03 -21.90
N PRO A 287 11.45 0.56 -23.09
CA PRO A 287 11.86 1.95 -23.19
C PRO A 287 10.66 2.86 -22.89
N PHE A 288 10.85 3.79 -21.97
CA PHE A 288 9.86 4.85 -21.70
C PHE A 288 9.75 5.77 -22.92
N ASN A 289 8.54 6.22 -23.22
CA ASN A 289 8.28 7.20 -24.27
C ASN A 289 7.23 8.19 -23.78
N GLU A 290 7.41 9.45 -24.07
CA GLU A 290 6.45 10.51 -23.71
C GLU A 290 5.18 10.44 -24.58
N GLU A 291 5.29 9.89 -25.80
CA GLU A 291 4.14 9.69 -26.70
C GLU A 291 3.36 8.44 -26.23
N PRO A 292 2.10 8.61 -25.77
CA PRO A 292 1.33 7.53 -25.18
C PRO A 292 1.14 6.32 -26.10
N ALA A 293 0.85 6.55 -27.37
CA ALA A 293 0.64 5.49 -28.36
C ALA A 293 1.86 4.58 -28.49
N ARG A 294 3.05 5.17 -28.57
CA ARG A 294 4.31 4.41 -28.64
C ARG A 294 4.64 3.72 -27.33
N TYR A 295 4.36 4.37 -26.20
CA TYR A 295 4.63 3.77 -24.91
C TYR A 295 3.73 2.56 -24.65
N VAL A 296 2.42 2.66 -24.92
CA VAL A 296 1.46 1.55 -24.81
C VAL A 296 1.85 0.40 -25.75
N ALA A 297 2.21 0.70 -27.02
CA ALA A 297 2.66 -0.30 -27.98
C ALA A 297 3.88 -1.10 -27.46
N LYS A 298 4.87 -0.42 -26.87
CA LYS A 298 6.05 -1.05 -26.29
C LYS A 298 5.76 -1.79 -24.99
N ALA A 299 4.83 -1.27 -24.17
CA ALA A 299 4.43 -1.89 -22.91
C ALA A 299 3.77 -3.28 -23.10
N LEU A 300 3.15 -3.54 -24.25
CA LEU A 300 2.59 -4.84 -24.59
C LEU A 300 3.61 -5.89 -25.06
N SER A 301 4.90 -5.51 -25.14
CA SER A 301 5.96 -6.48 -25.41
C SER A 301 5.78 -7.74 -24.52
N PRO A 302 5.98 -8.96 -25.04
CA PRO A 302 6.62 -9.31 -26.33
C PRO A 302 5.65 -9.36 -27.53
N ALA A 303 4.36 -9.04 -27.38
CA ALA A 303 3.42 -9.01 -28.51
C ALA A 303 3.78 -7.88 -29.49
N ARG A 304 3.56 -8.14 -30.77
CA ARG A 304 3.70 -7.14 -31.82
C ARG A 304 2.39 -6.38 -31.95
N VAL A 305 2.47 -5.06 -31.84
CA VAL A 305 1.33 -4.16 -32.00
C VAL A 305 1.41 -3.56 -33.40
N ARG A 306 0.29 -3.52 -34.12
CA ARG A 306 0.17 -2.88 -35.42
C ARG A 306 -0.11 -1.40 -35.27
N GLU A 307 -1.12 -1.05 -34.49
CA GLU A 307 -1.59 0.32 -34.32
C GLU A 307 -2.13 0.55 -32.91
N VAL A 308 -2.05 1.79 -32.42
CA VAL A 308 -2.63 2.20 -31.14
C VAL A 308 -3.38 3.50 -31.36
N LEU A 309 -4.67 3.46 -31.10
CA LEU A 309 -5.57 4.61 -31.12
C LEU A 309 -5.73 5.10 -29.68
N VAL A 310 -5.34 6.33 -29.41
CA VAL A 310 -5.40 6.93 -28.06
C VAL A 310 -6.49 7.96 -27.97
N GLU A 311 -7.25 7.88 -26.89
CA GLU A 311 -8.24 8.86 -26.49
C GLU A 311 -7.78 9.52 -25.18
N ASP A 312 -7.22 10.72 -25.30
CA ASP A 312 -6.57 11.41 -24.19
C ASP A 312 -7.54 11.79 -23.07
N GLU A 313 -8.76 12.20 -23.42
CA GLU A 313 -9.78 12.62 -22.46
C GLU A 313 -10.20 11.46 -21.53
N ALA A 314 -10.41 10.28 -22.10
CA ALA A 314 -10.80 9.08 -21.37
C ALA A 314 -9.59 8.29 -20.81
N ARG A 315 -8.35 8.68 -21.18
CA ARG A 315 -7.13 7.89 -20.94
C ARG A 315 -7.29 6.43 -21.38
N GLN A 316 -7.91 6.24 -22.54
CA GLN A 316 -8.14 4.94 -23.13
C GLN A 316 -7.28 4.75 -24.37
N ALA A 317 -6.70 3.58 -24.54
CA ALA A 317 -5.94 3.18 -25.71
C ALA A 317 -6.55 1.91 -26.30
N THR A 318 -7.01 1.97 -27.54
CA THR A 318 -7.42 0.81 -28.32
C THR A 318 -6.22 0.32 -29.11
N VAL A 319 -5.81 -0.91 -28.85
CA VAL A 319 -4.61 -1.50 -29.44
C VAL A 319 -5.01 -2.59 -30.42
N ILE A 320 -4.59 -2.41 -31.67
CA ILE A 320 -4.85 -3.35 -32.77
C ILE A 320 -3.63 -4.25 -32.93
N VAL A 321 -3.86 -5.54 -32.83
CA VAL A 321 -2.82 -6.57 -32.94
C VAL A 321 -3.17 -7.57 -34.03
N PRO A 322 -2.18 -8.17 -34.72
CA PRO A 322 -2.43 -9.31 -35.58
C PRO A 322 -3.15 -10.46 -34.84
N ASP A 323 -4.00 -11.20 -35.53
CA ASP A 323 -4.81 -12.26 -34.89
C ASP A 323 -3.98 -13.32 -34.17
N ASP A 324 -2.80 -13.65 -34.72
CA ASP A 324 -1.83 -14.57 -34.10
C ASP A 324 -1.19 -14.03 -32.82
N GLN A 325 -1.20 -12.70 -32.64
CA GLN A 325 -0.59 -12.02 -31.47
C GLN A 325 -1.58 -11.72 -30.34
N LEU A 326 -2.89 -11.85 -30.58
CA LEU A 326 -3.94 -11.48 -29.61
C LEU A 326 -3.75 -12.18 -28.27
N SER A 327 -3.58 -13.50 -28.28
CA SER A 327 -3.36 -14.27 -27.04
C SER A 327 -2.08 -13.87 -26.30
N LEU A 328 -1.02 -13.46 -27.04
CA LEU A 328 0.24 -13.03 -26.46
C LEU A 328 0.11 -11.61 -25.88
N ALA A 329 -0.63 -10.72 -26.55
CA ALA A 329 -0.91 -9.37 -26.10
C ALA A 329 -1.71 -9.36 -24.80
N ILE A 330 -2.73 -10.20 -24.69
CA ILE A 330 -3.52 -10.38 -23.46
C ILE A 330 -2.67 -11.07 -22.39
N GLY A 331 -1.96 -12.16 -22.77
CA GLY A 331 -1.17 -12.98 -21.88
C GLY A 331 -2.01 -13.91 -21.00
N ARG A 332 -1.34 -14.78 -20.25
CA ARG A 332 -2.01 -15.71 -19.32
C ARG A 332 -2.81 -14.91 -18.28
N GLU A 333 -4.10 -15.23 -18.15
CA GLU A 333 -5.02 -14.56 -17.20
C GLU A 333 -5.06 -13.02 -17.35
N GLY A 334 -4.79 -12.50 -18.57
CA GLY A 334 -4.75 -11.06 -18.82
C GLY A 334 -3.55 -10.34 -18.22
N MET A 335 -2.54 -11.06 -17.74
CA MET A 335 -1.41 -10.49 -16.99
C MET A 335 -0.60 -9.49 -17.82
N ASN A 336 -0.36 -9.78 -19.10
CA ASN A 336 0.43 -8.88 -19.94
C ASN A 336 -0.28 -7.54 -20.16
N ALA A 337 -1.58 -7.58 -20.48
CA ALA A 337 -2.41 -6.39 -20.65
C ALA A 337 -2.55 -5.59 -19.34
N ARG A 338 -2.79 -6.29 -18.21
CA ARG A 338 -2.93 -5.66 -16.89
C ARG A 338 -1.64 -4.98 -16.42
N LEU A 339 -0.49 -5.62 -16.60
CA LEU A 339 0.80 -5.02 -16.29
C LEU A 339 1.12 -3.83 -17.20
N ALA A 340 0.80 -3.91 -18.50
CA ALA A 340 0.96 -2.80 -19.43
C ALA A 340 0.08 -1.62 -19.04
N ALA A 341 -1.18 -1.86 -18.68
CA ALA A 341 -2.10 -0.81 -18.22
C ALA A 341 -1.61 -0.13 -16.93
N ARG A 342 -1.13 -0.91 -15.94
CA ARG A 342 -0.56 -0.35 -14.71
C ARG A 342 0.73 0.46 -14.97
N LEU A 343 1.59 -0.03 -15.87
CA LEU A 343 2.85 0.63 -16.19
C LEU A 343 2.64 1.97 -16.87
N THR A 344 1.69 2.02 -17.81
CA THR A 344 1.44 3.21 -18.64
C THR A 344 0.45 4.17 -18.00
N GLY A 345 -0.41 3.69 -17.09
CA GLY A 345 -1.52 4.45 -16.52
C GLY A 345 -2.70 4.65 -17.50
N TRP A 346 -2.75 3.87 -18.59
CA TRP A 346 -3.79 3.89 -19.61
C TRP A 346 -4.71 2.67 -19.48
N ARG A 347 -5.99 2.87 -19.74
CA ARG A 347 -6.93 1.76 -19.94
C ARG A 347 -6.68 1.17 -21.33
N ILE A 348 -6.25 -0.08 -21.40
CA ILE A 348 -5.89 -0.73 -22.66
C ILE A 348 -6.99 -1.68 -23.07
N ASP A 349 -7.55 -1.47 -24.25
CA ASP A 349 -8.46 -2.38 -24.95
C ASP A 349 -7.72 -3.01 -26.14
N ILE A 350 -7.70 -4.34 -26.21
CA ILE A 350 -6.91 -5.07 -27.20
C ILE A 350 -7.88 -5.77 -28.16
N LYS A 351 -7.77 -5.41 -29.43
CA LYS A 351 -8.58 -5.99 -30.52
C LYS A 351 -7.69 -6.64 -31.56
N SER A 352 -8.18 -7.75 -32.14
CA SER A 352 -7.51 -8.31 -33.31
C SER A 352 -7.85 -7.50 -34.58
N GLU A 353 -6.97 -7.54 -35.57
CA GLU A 353 -7.19 -6.88 -36.86
C GLU A 353 -8.52 -7.30 -37.49
N SER A 354 -8.84 -8.59 -37.45
CA SER A 354 -10.08 -9.11 -38.03
C SER A 354 -11.34 -8.64 -37.26
N THR A 355 -11.22 -8.43 -35.94
CA THR A 355 -12.35 -7.92 -35.14
C THR A 355 -12.54 -6.42 -35.37
N PHE A 356 -11.44 -5.66 -35.40
CA PHE A 356 -11.46 -4.23 -35.63
C PHE A 356 -12.03 -3.90 -37.02
N ALA A 357 -11.57 -4.59 -38.07
CA ALA A 357 -12.08 -4.40 -39.43
C ALA A 357 -13.60 -4.67 -39.56
N ARG A 358 -14.11 -5.72 -38.85
CA ARG A 358 -15.54 -5.99 -38.81
C ARG A 358 -16.36 -4.90 -38.09
N GLU A 359 -15.77 -4.35 -37.03
CA GLU A 359 -16.42 -3.22 -36.33
C GLU A 359 -16.46 -1.97 -37.20
N GLU A 360 -15.36 -1.63 -37.89
CA GLU A 360 -15.32 -0.54 -38.84
C GLU A 360 -16.31 -0.71 -40.02
N GLU A 361 -16.34 -1.92 -40.61
CA GLU A 361 -17.31 -2.25 -41.66
C GLU A 361 -18.74 -2.17 -41.13
N SER A 362 -19.02 -2.54 -39.88
CA SER A 362 -20.37 -2.44 -39.31
C SER A 362 -20.77 -1.01 -38.97
N ASP A 363 -19.81 -0.13 -38.74
CA ASP A 363 -20.05 1.31 -38.51
C ASP A 363 -20.16 2.09 -39.81
N GLU A 364 -19.47 1.69 -40.91
CA GLU A 364 -19.51 2.30 -42.22
C GLU A 364 -20.72 1.82 -43.05
N PHE A 365 -21.10 0.53 -42.96
CA PHE A 365 -22.29 -0.03 -43.59
C PHE A 365 -23.37 -0.19 -42.51
N GLY A 366 -24.07 0.92 -42.20
CA GLY A 366 -25.17 0.89 -41.26
C GLY A 366 -26.06 -0.33 -41.51
N ASP A 367 -25.96 -1.33 -40.61
CA ASP A 367 -27.07 -2.17 -40.21
C ASP A 367 -27.51 -3.37 -41.05
N GLU A 368 -26.66 -3.92 -41.92
CA GLU A 368 -26.96 -5.19 -42.57
C GLU A 368 -26.17 -6.33 -41.87
N THR A 369 -26.89 -7.22 -41.16
CA THR A 369 -26.32 -8.47 -40.68
C THR A 369 -26.02 -9.40 -41.88
N ASP A 370 -24.93 -10.18 -41.80
CA ASP A 370 -24.39 -11.10 -42.80
C ASP A 370 -25.38 -12.22 -43.25
N ALA A 371 -26.66 -12.10 -42.92
CA ALA A 371 -27.75 -13.00 -43.26
C ALA A 371 -28.94 -12.28 -43.95
N GLY A 372 -28.82 -11.04 -44.40
CA GLY A 372 -29.94 -10.30 -45.02
C GLY A 372 -31.09 -9.98 -44.05
N VAL A 373 -30.83 -10.02 -42.75
CA VAL A 373 -31.80 -9.69 -41.71
C VAL A 373 -31.38 -8.36 -41.06
N SER A 374 -32.16 -7.31 -41.31
CA SER A 374 -31.92 -5.97 -40.71
C SER A 374 -32.01 -6.05 -39.16
N ARG A 375 -31.17 -5.31 -38.46
CA ARG A 375 -31.31 -5.11 -37.00
C ARG A 375 -32.57 -4.29 -36.69
N CYS A 376 -33.17 -4.58 -35.55
CA CYS A 376 -34.31 -3.83 -35.01
C CYS A 376 -34.00 -2.33 -34.87
N ALA A 377 -34.86 -1.46 -35.42
CA ALA A 377 -34.68 -0.03 -35.40
C ALA A 377 -35.00 0.65 -34.08
N ALA A 378 -35.58 -0.09 -33.08
CA ALA A 378 -35.95 0.48 -31.79
C ALA A 378 -34.73 0.84 -30.94
N MET A 379 -34.84 1.95 -30.20
CA MET A 379 -33.83 2.41 -29.26
C MET A 379 -34.10 1.89 -27.85
N LEU A 380 -33.06 1.47 -27.16
CA LEU A 380 -33.10 1.04 -25.74
C LEU A 380 -33.04 2.29 -24.83
N ARG A 381 -33.46 2.16 -23.57
CA ARG A 381 -33.36 3.24 -22.56
C ARG A 381 -31.92 3.69 -22.28
N THR A 382 -30.96 2.96 -22.77
CA THR A 382 -29.51 3.29 -22.69
C THR A 382 -29.02 4.16 -23.82
N GLY A 383 -29.90 4.58 -24.75
CA GLY A 383 -29.54 5.33 -25.96
C GLY A 383 -28.88 4.49 -27.05
N LYS A 384 -28.81 3.17 -26.88
CA LYS A 384 -28.27 2.23 -27.88
C LYS A 384 -29.39 1.56 -28.66
N ARG A 385 -29.10 1.24 -29.91
CA ARG A 385 -30.03 0.49 -30.78
C ARG A 385 -30.21 -0.97 -30.28
N CYS A 386 -31.42 -1.52 -30.46
CA CYS A 386 -31.73 -2.89 -30.05
C CYS A 386 -30.85 -3.89 -30.83
N PRO A 387 -30.19 -4.86 -30.14
CA PRO A 387 -29.30 -5.83 -30.78
C PRO A 387 -30.05 -6.94 -31.54
N ASN A 388 -31.36 -7.09 -31.36
CA ASN A 388 -32.14 -8.18 -31.96
C ASN A 388 -32.39 -7.95 -33.48
N ALA A 389 -32.47 -9.06 -34.22
CA ALA A 389 -32.86 -9.03 -35.62
C ALA A 389 -34.33 -8.55 -35.78
N ALA A 390 -34.60 -7.76 -36.81
CA ALA A 390 -35.94 -7.37 -37.17
C ALA A 390 -36.71 -8.58 -37.73
N VAL A 391 -38.03 -8.61 -37.50
CA VAL A 391 -38.91 -9.64 -38.13
C VAL A 391 -39.02 -9.36 -39.64
N PRO A 392 -39.00 -10.40 -40.49
CA PRO A 392 -39.21 -10.20 -41.92
C PRO A 392 -40.43 -9.29 -42.22
N SER A 393 -40.31 -8.35 -43.11
CA SER A 393 -41.30 -7.34 -43.48
C SER A 393 -41.48 -6.17 -42.47
N THR A 394 -40.74 -6.09 -41.38
CA THR A 394 -40.77 -4.98 -40.44
C THR A 394 -39.35 -4.48 -40.12
N ARG A 395 -39.25 -3.26 -39.60
CA ARG A 395 -37.96 -2.70 -39.11
C ARG A 395 -37.70 -3.03 -37.64
N TYR A 396 -38.55 -3.87 -36.98
CA TYR A 396 -38.56 -4.06 -35.55
C TYR A 396 -38.54 -5.55 -35.20
N CYS A 397 -37.97 -5.91 -34.08
CA CYS A 397 -37.93 -7.28 -33.56
C CYS A 397 -39.27 -7.72 -32.93
N ALA A 398 -39.42 -9.02 -32.62
CA ALA A 398 -40.62 -9.58 -32.04
C ALA A 398 -40.88 -9.19 -30.57
N LEU A 399 -40.06 -8.37 -29.93
CA LEU A 399 -40.34 -7.90 -28.61
C LEU A 399 -41.62 -7.02 -28.58
N PRO A 400 -42.57 -7.25 -27.64
CA PRO A 400 -43.86 -6.50 -27.62
C PRO A 400 -43.71 -4.98 -27.61
N ALA A 401 -42.68 -4.47 -26.90
CA ALA A 401 -42.39 -3.04 -26.87
C ALA A 401 -41.89 -2.49 -28.21
N HIS A 402 -41.24 -3.29 -29.06
CA HIS A 402 -40.69 -2.89 -30.34
C HIS A 402 -41.62 -3.22 -31.50
N SER A 403 -42.36 -4.32 -31.42
CA SER A 403 -43.36 -4.68 -32.46
C SER A 403 -44.51 -3.67 -32.56
N ARG A 404 -44.88 -3.00 -31.46
CA ARG A 404 -45.87 -1.93 -31.47
C ARG A 404 -45.47 -0.71 -32.33
N LEU A 405 -44.14 -0.47 -32.51
CA LEU A 405 -43.62 0.59 -33.39
C LEU A 405 -43.92 0.30 -34.87
N ALA A 406 -43.92 -0.98 -35.28
CA ALA A 406 -44.32 -1.38 -36.60
C ALA A 406 -45.81 -1.10 -36.86
N GLY A 407 -46.66 -1.31 -35.86
CA GLY A 407 -48.08 -0.95 -35.93
C GLY A 407 -48.29 0.56 -36.06
N LEU A 408 -47.43 1.36 -35.41
CA LEU A 408 -47.46 2.82 -35.48
C LEU A 408 -47.06 3.32 -36.88
N GLU A 409 -46.00 2.77 -37.49
CA GLU A 409 -45.63 3.08 -38.89
C GLU A 409 -46.73 2.72 -39.87
N THR A 410 -47.41 1.61 -39.67
CA THR A 410 -48.55 1.20 -40.49
C THR A 410 -49.70 2.20 -40.32
N SER A 411 -49.98 2.67 -39.13
CA SER A 411 -51.03 3.66 -38.85
C SER A 411 -50.74 5.06 -39.44
N LEU A 412 -49.46 5.42 -39.43
CA LEU A 412 -48.98 6.69 -40.00
C LEU A 412 -48.83 6.66 -41.53
N GLY A 413 -48.80 5.47 -42.14
CA GLY A 413 -48.54 5.27 -43.56
C GLY A 413 -47.16 5.66 -44.04
N ARG A 414 -46.23 5.85 -43.12
CA ARG A 414 -44.83 6.19 -43.39
C ARG A 414 -43.89 5.61 -42.32
N PRO A 415 -42.59 5.40 -42.64
CA PRO A 415 -41.62 5.02 -41.64
C PRO A 415 -41.41 6.15 -40.62
N LEU A 416 -41.13 5.78 -39.36
CA LEU A 416 -40.73 6.72 -38.31
C LEU A 416 -39.33 7.25 -38.58
N THR A 417 -39.10 8.52 -38.29
CA THR A 417 -37.76 9.10 -38.29
C THR A 417 -36.95 8.61 -37.07
N ALA A 418 -35.64 8.76 -37.07
CA ALA A 418 -34.80 8.32 -35.96
C ALA A 418 -35.20 8.97 -34.61
N GLU A 419 -35.55 10.25 -34.63
CA GLU A 419 -36.05 11.00 -33.48
C GLU A 419 -37.40 10.49 -32.98
N GLU A 420 -38.31 10.19 -33.91
CA GLU A 420 -39.63 9.60 -33.57
C GLU A 420 -39.51 8.19 -33.01
N VAL A 421 -38.58 7.38 -33.50
CA VAL A 421 -38.30 6.03 -32.95
C VAL A 421 -37.77 6.14 -31.52
N GLU A 422 -36.89 7.07 -31.25
CA GLU A 422 -36.37 7.30 -29.92
C GLU A 422 -37.49 7.77 -28.98
N GLN A 423 -38.29 8.74 -29.37
CA GLN A 423 -39.43 9.21 -28.59
C GLN A 423 -40.47 8.10 -28.34
N ALA A 424 -40.86 7.36 -29.35
CA ALA A 424 -41.86 6.29 -29.28
C ALA A 424 -41.36 5.05 -28.52
N SER A 425 -40.08 4.95 -28.21
CA SER A 425 -39.52 3.94 -27.37
C SER A 425 -39.94 4.09 -25.89
N THR A 426 -40.50 5.26 -25.52
CA THR A 426 -41.11 5.49 -24.21
C THR A 426 -42.65 5.44 -24.34
N ASP A 427 -43.34 5.03 -23.25
CA ASP A 427 -44.82 4.92 -23.28
C ASP A 427 -45.51 6.26 -23.54
N LYS A 428 -45.02 7.36 -22.96
CA LYS A 428 -45.56 8.71 -23.19
C LYS A 428 -45.29 9.20 -24.61
N GLY A 429 -44.12 8.98 -25.16
CA GLY A 429 -43.79 9.36 -26.52
C GLY A 429 -44.55 8.53 -27.55
N PHE A 430 -44.82 7.25 -27.26
CA PHE A 430 -45.65 6.40 -28.09
C PHE A 430 -47.08 6.94 -28.22
N GLU A 431 -47.71 7.35 -27.12
CA GLU A 431 -49.06 7.97 -27.12
C GLU A 431 -49.08 9.26 -27.92
N GLN A 432 -48.10 10.14 -27.75
CA GLN A 432 -48.00 11.40 -28.47
C GLN A 432 -47.87 11.23 -29.99
N ILE A 433 -47.09 10.26 -30.44
CA ILE A 433 -46.90 9.99 -31.87
C ILE A 433 -48.10 9.24 -32.42
N SER A 434 -48.77 8.38 -31.64
CA SER A 434 -50.00 7.71 -32.08
C SER A 434 -51.19 8.67 -32.32
N GLU A 435 -51.26 9.80 -31.60
CA GLU A 435 -52.24 10.84 -31.80
C GLU A 435 -52.07 11.58 -33.14
N LEU A 436 -50.90 11.53 -33.75
CA LEU A 436 -50.60 12.08 -35.05
C LEU A 436 -51.09 11.19 -36.21
N ALA A 437 -51.49 9.96 -35.93
CA ALA A 437 -52.03 9.07 -36.98
C ALA A 437 -53.40 9.58 -37.44
N PRO A 438 -53.66 9.71 -38.76
CA PRO A 438 -54.95 10.07 -39.24
C PRO A 438 -55.97 9.03 -38.79
N ALA A 439 -57.11 9.49 -38.24
CA ALA A 439 -58.18 8.61 -37.76
C ALA A 439 -58.56 7.64 -38.88
N ALA A 440 -58.08 6.36 -38.69
CA ALA A 440 -58.41 5.31 -39.64
C ALA A 440 -59.91 5.12 -39.64
N VAL A 441 -60.50 5.31 -40.78
CA VAL A 441 -61.90 5.04 -41.12
C VAL A 441 -62.32 3.71 -40.56
N ALA A 442 -63.18 3.69 -39.58
CA ALA A 442 -63.91 2.52 -39.18
C ALA A 442 -64.81 2.12 -40.32
N ALA A 443 -64.34 1.20 -41.15
CA ALA A 443 -65.13 0.55 -42.19
C ALA A 443 -65.38 -0.90 -41.82
N SER A 444 -66.62 -1.08 -41.31
CA SER A 444 -67.48 -2.19 -41.57
C SER A 444 -66.88 -3.59 -41.73
N GLY A 445 -66.92 -4.35 -40.67
CA GLY A 445 -66.93 -5.79 -40.75
C GLY A 445 -68.38 -6.23 -40.61
N ASP A 446 -68.97 -6.61 -41.66
CA ASP A 446 -70.19 -7.45 -41.67
C ASP A 446 -69.67 -8.89 -41.86
N ALA A 447 -69.96 -9.74 -40.96
CA ALA A 447 -69.85 -11.18 -41.07
C ALA A 447 -71.10 -11.74 -41.72
N PRO A 448 -71.00 -12.75 -42.55
CA PRO A 448 -72.07 -13.71 -42.61
C PRO A 448 -71.63 -15.01 -41.99
N ASP A 449 -72.47 -15.43 -41.04
CA ASP A 449 -72.66 -16.82 -40.65
C ASP A 449 -72.90 -17.68 -41.90
N GLU A 450 -72.27 -18.77 -42.03
CA GLU A 450 -72.83 -19.91 -42.73
C GLU A 450 -72.39 -21.23 -42.07
N GLU A 451 -73.45 -21.84 -41.60
CA GLU A 451 -73.61 -23.17 -41.06
C GLU A 451 -73.32 -24.25 -42.11
N ALA A 452 -72.92 -25.39 -41.56
CA ALA A 452 -73.34 -26.75 -41.94
C ALA A 452 -72.53 -27.56 -42.94
N ALA A 453 -72.14 -28.68 -42.36
CA ALA A 453 -72.29 -30.03 -42.94
C ALA A 453 -71.22 -30.58 -43.91
N GLY A 454 -70.67 -31.70 -43.44
CA GLY A 454 -69.98 -32.73 -44.22
C GLY A 454 -68.92 -33.40 -43.42
#